data_9ebd0d7cef993a01af1e54994011cbf0
#
_entry.id   9ebd0d7cef993a01af1e54994011cbf0
#
_cell.length_a   1.000
_cell.length_b   1.000
_cell.length_c   1.000
_cell.angle_alpha   90.00
_cell.angle_beta   90.00
_cell.angle_gamma   90.00
#
_symmetry.space_group_name_H-M   'P 1'
#
loop_
_entity.id
_entity.type
_entity.pdbx_description
1 polymer ?
#
loop_
_entity_poly.entity_id
_entity_poly.type
_entity_poly.pdbx_seq_one_letter_code
_entity_poly.pdbx_strand_id
1 'polypeptide(L)'
;MVLTSYKVVPGRPSARAVAEATRHLPNIHVVAGISWRTFGDEDVAELRSLLEAGAIKGLKLYPGYEPFYPADPKLAPAYHLAEEFDVPVMIHTGDTYAPTGKVKYSHPLHVDEVAVDFPKVKFLICHLGNPWFRDCMEVVYKNKNAYTDISGLTLGEFTDRFEAYMRQQFKEMVS
;
A
#
# COMPACT_ATOMS: atom_id res chain seq x y z
N MET A 1 -8.85 -7.68 5.68
CA MET A 1 -7.72 -7.76 4.74
C MET A 1 -6.51 -8.32 5.48
N VAL A 2 -5.75 -9.20 4.86
CA VAL A 2 -4.51 -9.75 5.40
C VAL A 2 -3.35 -9.35 4.48
N LEU A 3 -2.35 -8.65 5.04
CA LEU A 3 -1.12 -8.29 4.35
C LEU A 3 -0.06 -9.35 4.63
N THR A 4 0.53 -9.90 3.58
CA THR A 4 1.59 -10.90 3.72
C THR A 4 2.58 -10.79 2.58
N SER A 5 3.81 -11.27 2.77
CA SER A 5 4.78 -11.37 1.69
C SER A 5 4.30 -12.41 0.66
N TYR A 6 4.49 -12.13 -0.63
CA TYR A 6 4.25 -13.14 -1.66
C TYR A 6 5.29 -14.29 -1.62
N LYS A 7 6.50 -14.01 -1.16
CA LYS A 7 7.57 -15.01 -0.94
C LYS A 7 7.49 -15.62 0.46
N VAL A 8 8.01 -16.83 0.57
CA VAL A 8 8.25 -17.45 1.88
C VAL A 8 9.36 -16.69 2.60
N VAL A 9 9.04 -16.19 3.79
CA VAL A 9 9.99 -15.50 4.67
C VAL A 9 10.00 -16.25 6.01
N PRO A 10 11.18 -16.46 6.64
CA PRO A 10 11.25 -17.11 7.93
C PRO A 10 10.29 -16.50 8.96
N GLY A 11 9.44 -17.32 9.57
CA GLY A 11 8.45 -16.90 10.56
C GLY A 11 7.19 -16.20 9.98
N ARG A 12 7.03 -16.12 8.65
CA ARG A 12 5.83 -15.57 8.02
C ARG A 12 5.33 -16.47 6.91
N PRO A 13 4.02 -16.76 6.84
CA PRO A 13 3.45 -17.52 5.73
C PRO A 13 3.49 -16.70 4.44
N SER A 14 3.63 -17.39 3.31
CA SER A 14 3.49 -16.76 1.98
C SER A 14 2.04 -16.38 1.69
N ALA A 15 1.84 -15.50 0.70
CA ALA A 15 0.50 -15.12 0.24
C ALA A 15 -0.31 -16.36 -0.21
N ARG A 16 0.31 -17.30 -0.90
CA ARG A 16 -0.30 -18.57 -1.31
C ARG A 16 -0.76 -19.40 -0.11
N ALA A 17 0.07 -19.55 0.92
CA ALA A 17 -0.28 -20.31 2.12
C ALA A 17 -1.43 -19.64 2.91
N VAL A 18 -1.44 -18.31 3.00
CA VAL A 18 -2.53 -17.58 3.66
C VAL A 18 -3.82 -17.69 2.86
N ALA A 19 -3.77 -17.54 1.53
CA ALA A 19 -4.94 -17.66 0.66
C ALA A 19 -5.57 -19.07 0.78
N GLU A 20 -4.74 -20.11 0.78
CA GLU A 20 -5.24 -21.48 0.96
C GLU A 20 -5.88 -21.69 2.35
N ALA A 21 -5.23 -21.21 3.41
CA ALA A 21 -5.75 -21.33 4.77
C ALA A 21 -7.07 -20.55 4.97
N THR A 22 -7.27 -19.47 4.23
CA THR A 22 -8.44 -18.57 4.38
C THR A 22 -9.50 -18.74 3.28
N ARG A 23 -9.32 -19.67 2.33
CA ARG A 23 -10.23 -19.85 1.17
C ARG A 23 -11.70 -20.06 1.53
N HIS A 24 -11.96 -20.60 2.72
CA HIS A 24 -13.31 -20.84 3.24
C HIS A 24 -13.92 -19.59 3.93
N LEU A 25 -13.16 -18.50 4.04
CA LEU A 25 -13.56 -17.26 4.69
C LEU A 25 -13.82 -16.17 3.64
N PRO A 26 -15.07 -15.95 3.20
CA PRO A 26 -15.36 -15.07 2.05
C PRO A 26 -15.01 -13.60 2.30
N ASN A 27 -14.89 -13.20 3.56
CA ASN A 27 -14.58 -11.82 3.94
C ASN A 27 -13.08 -11.58 4.19
N ILE A 28 -12.23 -12.57 3.93
CA ILE A 28 -10.77 -12.43 4.04
C ILE A 28 -10.19 -12.20 2.65
N HIS A 29 -9.53 -11.06 2.48
CA HIS A 29 -8.82 -10.71 1.24
C HIS A 29 -7.32 -10.64 1.53
N VAL A 30 -6.54 -11.39 0.75
CA VAL A 30 -5.09 -11.42 0.87
C VAL A 30 -4.49 -10.38 -0.07
N VAL A 31 -3.57 -9.58 0.44
CA VAL A 31 -2.80 -8.58 -0.31
C VAL A 31 -1.31 -8.95 -0.23
N ALA A 32 -0.66 -9.05 -1.37
CA ALA A 32 0.73 -9.47 -1.48
C ALA A 32 1.69 -8.30 -1.32
N GLY A 33 2.50 -8.33 -0.27
CA GLY A 33 3.58 -7.37 -0.05
C GLY A 33 4.78 -7.67 -0.93
N ILE A 34 5.24 -6.71 -1.71
CA ILE A 34 6.38 -6.78 -2.61
C ILE A 34 7.59 -6.12 -1.93
N SER A 35 8.74 -6.80 -1.92
CA SER A 35 10.01 -6.18 -1.56
C SER A 35 10.67 -5.62 -2.81
N TRP A 36 10.86 -4.30 -2.86
CA TRP A 36 11.56 -3.62 -3.95
C TRP A 36 13.00 -4.15 -4.13
N ARG A 37 13.68 -4.52 -3.03
CA ARG A 37 15.07 -4.99 -3.08
C ARG A 37 15.25 -6.22 -3.94
N THR A 38 14.32 -7.15 -3.85
CA THR A 38 14.41 -8.47 -4.50
C THR A 38 13.46 -8.64 -5.68
N PHE A 39 12.64 -7.64 -6.00
CA PHE A 39 11.67 -7.71 -7.07
C PHE A 39 12.34 -7.84 -8.44
N GLY A 40 11.86 -8.78 -9.25
CA GLY A 40 12.36 -9.06 -10.60
C GLY A 40 11.40 -9.93 -11.40
N ASP A 41 11.83 -10.42 -12.56
CA ASP A 41 10.96 -11.12 -13.53
C ASP A 41 10.31 -12.39 -12.97
N GLU A 42 11.03 -13.16 -12.15
CA GLU A 42 10.48 -14.34 -11.48
C GLU A 42 9.31 -13.97 -10.56
N ASP A 43 9.38 -12.81 -9.92
CA ASP A 43 8.35 -12.32 -9.01
C ASP A 43 7.10 -11.88 -9.77
N VAL A 44 7.26 -11.33 -10.95
CA VAL A 44 6.14 -10.96 -11.84
C VAL A 44 5.35 -12.21 -12.24
N ALA A 45 6.04 -13.30 -12.59
CA ALA A 45 5.41 -14.59 -12.93
C ALA A 45 4.64 -15.19 -11.75
N GLU A 46 5.21 -15.17 -10.54
CA GLU A 46 4.53 -15.71 -9.34
C GLU A 46 3.33 -14.84 -8.96
N LEU A 47 3.46 -13.50 -9.00
CA LEU A 47 2.34 -12.59 -8.72
C LEU A 47 1.21 -12.78 -9.72
N ARG A 48 1.52 -12.96 -11.01
CA ARG A 48 0.54 -13.29 -12.04
C ARG A 48 -0.22 -14.56 -11.70
N SER A 49 0.49 -15.64 -11.37
CA SER A 49 -0.10 -16.93 -10.99
C SER A 49 -1.04 -16.79 -9.79
N LEU A 50 -0.67 -15.98 -8.78
CA LEU A 50 -1.51 -15.71 -7.61
C LEU A 50 -2.77 -14.90 -7.96
N LEU A 51 -2.66 -13.93 -8.88
CA LEU A 51 -3.77 -13.12 -9.36
C LEU A 51 -4.74 -13.95 -10.20
N GLU A 52 -4.24 -14.74 -11.15
CA GLU A 52 -5.03 -15.68 -11.98
C GLU A 52 -5.81 -16.67 -11.13
N ALA A 53 -5.19 -17.21 -10.08
CA ALA A 53 -5.83 -18.09 -9.12
C ALA A 53 -6.84 -17.36 -8.20
N GLY A 54 -6.92 -16.03 -8.25
CA GLY A 54 -7.70 -15.24 -7.32
C GLY A 54 -7.23 -15.33 -5.86
N ALA A 55 -6.01 -15.82 -5.64
CA ALA A 55 -5.42 -16.04 -4.33
C ALA A 55 -5.05 -14.72 -3.63
N ILE A 56 -4.73 -13.68 -4.40
CA ILE A 56 -4.51 -12.33 -3.90
C ILE A 56 -5.47 -11.34 -4.56
N LYS A 57 -5.80 -10.26 -3.85
CA LYS A 57 -6.74 -9.23 -4.27
C LYS A 57 -6.13 -7.82 -4.30
N GLY A 58 -4.82 -7.73 -4.23
CA GLY A 58 -4.09 -6.48 -4.28
C GLY A 58 -2.60 -6.68 -4.04
N LEU A 59 -1.86 -5.61 -4.30
CA LEU A 59 -0.42 -5.54 -4.08
C LEU A 59 -0.10 -4.50 -3.02
N LYS A 60 1.00 -4.66 -2.27
CA LYS A 60 1.45 -3.71 -1.26
C LYS A 60 2.91 -3.38 -1.43
N LEU A 61 3.22 -2.09 -1.42
CA LEU A 61 4.58 -1.54 -1.45
C LEU A 61 4.89 -0.82 -0.14
N TYR A 62 6.17 -0.82 0.25
CA TYR A 62 6.65 -0.26 1.50
C TYR A 62 7.76 0.79 1.31
N PRO A 63 7.54 1.87 0.50
CA PRO A 63 8.49 2.95 0.41
C PRO A 63 8.71 3.57 1.79
N GLY A 64 9.92 3.99 2.10
CA GLY A 64 10.29 4.46 3.42
C GLY A 64 10.89 3.36 4.31
N TYR A 65 10.26 2.21 4.40
CA TYR A 65 10.88 1.01 4.99
C TYR A 65 11.97 0.43 4.08
N GLU A 66 11.75 0.50 2.78
CA GLU A 66 12.76 0.28 1.76
C GLU A 66 13.04 1.59 1.01
N PRO A 67 14.30 1.84 0.57
CA PRO A 67 14.71 3.13 0.06
C PRO A 67 14.42 3.30 -1.44
N PHE A 68 13.14 3.38 -1.82
CA PHE A 68 12.71 3.57 -3.20
C PHE A 68 11.52 4.54 -3.27
N TYR A 69 11.35 5.16 -4.43
CA TYR A 69 10.17 5.94 -4.76
C TYR A 69 9.14 5.07 -5.49
N PRO A 70 7.83 5.30 -5.31
CA PRO A 70 6.79 4.57 -6.04
C PRO A 70 6.98 4.56 -7.56
N ALA A 71 7.47 5.65 -8.15
CA ALA A 71 7.75 5.78 -9.58
C ALA A 71 9.04 5.09 -10.06
N ASP A 72 9.70 4.29 -9.22
CA ASP A 72 10.87 3.51 -9.66
C ASP A 72 10.48 2.58 -10.82
N PRO A 73 11.14 2.68 -12.00
CA PRO A 73 10.80 1.89 -13.18
C PRO A 73 10.79 0.37 -12.95
N LYS A 74 11.54 -0.10 -11.96
CA LYS A 74 11.55 -1.51 -11.55
C LYS A 74 10.17 -2.01 -11.16
N LEU A 75 9.28 -1.13 -10.68
CA LEU A 75 7.93 -1.47 -10.23
C LEU A 75 6.87 -1.46 -11.33
N ALA A 76 7.17 -0.91 -12.51
CA ALA A 76 6.21 -0.83 -13.61
C ALA A 76 5.55 -2.18 -13.95
N PRO A 77 6.25 -3.34 -13.95
CA PRO A 77 5.61 -4.64 -14.17
C PRO A 77 4.55 -4.98 -13.13
N ALA A 78 4.71 -4.57 -11.87
CA ALA A 78 3.69 -4.77 -10.83
C ALA A 78 2.45 -3.90 -11.08
N TYR A 79 2.63 -2.67 -11.55
CA TYR A 79 1.51 -1.79 -11.93
C TYR A 79 0.75 -2.30 -13.14
N HIS A 80 1.44 -2.84 -14.14
CA HIS A 80 0.78 -3.50 -15.28
C HIS A 80 -0.03 -4.73 -14.87
N LEU A 81 0.47 -5.54 -13.93
CA LEU A 81 -0.33 -6.62 -13.36
C LEU A 81 -1.57 -6.09 -12.62
N ALA A 82 -1.41 -5.05 -11.83
CA ALA A 82 -2.53 -4.44 -11.12
C ALA A 82 -3.60 -3.89 -12.07
N GLU A 83 -3.21 -3.28 -13.19
CA GLU A 83 -4.10 -2.83 -14.25
C GLU A 83 -4.80 -4.01 -14.92
N GLU A 84 -4.06 -5.04 -15.33
CA GLU A 84 -4.56 -6.21 -16.04
C GLU A 84 -5.62 -6.98 -15.23
N PHE A 85 -5.39 -7.13 -13.93
CA PHE A 85 -6.28 -7.87 -13.03
C PHE A 85 -7.27 -6.99 -12.26
N ASP A 86 -7.30 -5.70 -12.53
CA ASP A 86 -8.15 -4.69 -11.84
C ASP A 86 -8.05 -4.77 -10.31
N VAL A 87 -6.84 -4.92 -9.77
CA VAL A 87 -6.58 -4.98 -8.34
C VAL A 87 -5.88 -3.70 -7.84
N PRO A 88 -6.12 -3.28 -6.59
CA PRO A 88 -5.47 -2.09 -6.05
C PRO A 88 -3.99 -2.33 -5.73
N VAL A 89 -3.21 -1.25 -5.82
CA VAL A 89 -1.87 -1.16 -5.27
C VAL A 89 -1.89 -0.28 -4.03
N MET A 90 -1.62 -0.87 -2.89
CA MET A 90 -1.52 -0.15 -1.61
C MET A 90 -0.08 0.33 -1.42
N ILE A 91 0.10 1.60 -1.17
CA ILE A 91 1.41 2.23 -0.97
C ILE A 91 1.50 2.72 0.46
N HIS A 92 2.51 2.22 1.19
CA HIS A 92 2.83 2.78 2.50
C HIS A 92 3.20 4.24 2.36
N THR A 93 2.60 5.10 3.15
CA THR A 93 2.96 6.52 3.24
C THR A 93 3.02 6.97 4.69
N GLY A 94 3.68 8.10 4.91
CA GLY A 94 3.77 8.66 6.24
C GLY A 94 4.93 8.13 7.06
N ASP A 95 4.69 8.05 8.35
CA ASP A 95 5.70 7.67 9.33
C ASP A 95 6.20 6.23 9.15
N THR A 96 7.46 6.02 9.50
CA THR A 96 8.09 4.70 9.52
C THR A 96 8.54 4.38 10.94
N TYR A 97 7.95 3.34 11.55
CA TYR A 97 8.30 2.92 12.92
C TYR A 97 9.68 2.24 13.03
N ALA A 98 10.34 1.96 11.89
CA ALA A 98 11.68 1.39 11.88
C ALA A 98 12.74 2.51 11.97
N PRO A 99 13.70 2.45 12.91
CA PRO A 99 14.77 3.46 13.03
C PRO A 99 15.62 3.60 11.76
N THR A 100 15.66 2.58 10.92
CA THR A 100 16.38 2.57 9.63
C THR A 100 15.52 3.09 8.46
N GLY A 101 14.23 3.33 8.68
CA GLY A 101 13.31 3.87 7.70
C GLY A 101 13.67 5.31 7.31
N LYS A 102 13.35 5.69 6.07
CA LYS A 102 13.61 7.02 5.54
C LYS A 102 12.32 7.63 5.01
N VAL A 103 11.69 8.45 5.81
CA VAL A 103 10.39 9.08 5.53
C VAL A 103 10.34 9.87 4.21
N LYS A 104 11.49 10.30 3.67
CA LYS A 104 11.53 10.98 2.37
C LYS A 104 10.94 10.15 1.21
N TYR A 105 10.94 8.82 1.33
CA TYR A 105 10.40 7.93 0.31
C TYR A 105 8.90 7.64 0.50
N SER A 106 8.36 7.90 1.69
CA SER A 106 6.96 7.62 2.05
C SER A 106 6.05 8.85 2.05
N HIS A 107 6.50 9.95 1.44
CA HIS A 107 5.66 11.13 1.29
C HIS A 107 4.51 10.88 0.31
N PRO A 108 3.25 11.25 0.61
CA PRO A 108 2.10 10.96 -0.25
C PRO A 108 2.19 11.57 -1.65
N LEU A 109 2.89 12.69 -1.85
CA LEU A 109 3.10 13.29 -3.17
C LEU A 109 3.80 12.35 -4.16
N HIS A 110 4.56 11.36 -3.70
CA HIS A 110 5.17 10.38 -4.60
C HIS A 110 4.16 9.41 -5.22
N VAL A 111 2.93 9.37 -4.70
CA VAL A 111 1.84 8.59 -5.30
C VAL A 111 1.19 9.34 -6.46
N ASP A 112 1.27 10.68 -6.48
CA ASP A 112 0.76 11.50 -7.57
C ASP A 112 1.36 11.12 -8.92
N GLU A 113 2.68 10.92 -8.94
CA GLU A 113 3.41 10.56 -10.16
C GLU A 113 2.90 9.23 -10.75
N VAL A 114 2.83 8.18 -9.94
CA VAL A 114 2.34 6.87 -10.43
C VAL A 114 0.85 6.88 -10.74
N ALA A 115 0.06 7.70 -10.05
CA ALA A 115 -1.37 7.83 -10.34
C ALA A 115 -1.61 8.47 -11.72
N VAL A 116 -0.75 9.38 -12.13
CA VAL A 116 -0.77 10.00 -13.47
C VAL A 116 -0.28 9.02 -14.54
N ASP A 117 0.84 8.32 -14.28
CA ASP A 117 1.46 7.43 -15.25
C ASP A 117 0.66 6.13 -15.48
N PHE A 118 -0.08 5.67 -14.46
CA PHE A 118 -0.92 4.47 -14.52
C PHE A 118 -2.39 4.79 -14.19
N PRO A 119 -3.11 5.50 -15.06
CA PRO A 119 -4.44 6.06 -14.75
C PRO A 119 -5.54 5.00 -14.55
N LYS A 120 -5.30 3.76 -14.92
CA LYS A 120 -6.25 2.65 -14.70
C LYS A 120 -5.96 1.85 -13.44
N VAL A 121 -4.81 2.04 -12.81
CA VAL A 121 -4.47 1.40 -11.54
C VAL A 121 -5.10 2.16 -10.38
N LYS A 122 -5.74 1.46 -9.46
CA LYS A 122 -6.27 2.02 -8.22
C LYS A 122 -5.16 2.07 -7.17
N PHE A 123 -4.74 3.25 -6.77
CA PHE A 123 -3.71 3.44 -5.74
C PHE A 123 -4.36 3.77 -4.40
N LEU A 124 -3.98 3.03 -3.35
CA LEU A 124 -4.43 3.27 -1.99
C LEU A 124 -3.26 3.83 -1.16
N ILE A 125 -3.35 5.10 -0.84
CA ILE A 125 -2.42 5.81 0.05
C ILE A 125 -2.73 5.38 1.48
N CYS A 126 -1.82 4.65 2.13
CA CYS A 126 -2.06 4.16 3.49
C CYS A 126 -1.86 5.27 4.52
N HIS A 127 -2.64 5.20 5.62
CA HIS A 127 -2.45 6.00 6.82
C HIS A 127 -2.66 7.51 6.61
N LEU A 128 -3.49 7.92 5.61
CA LEU A 128 -3.70 9.32 5.24
C LEU A 128 -2.39 10.09 4.99
N GLY A 129 -1.28 9.41 4.74
CA GLY A 129 0.02 10.07 4.62
C GLY A 129 0.55 10.71 5.91
N ASN A 130 0.06 10.31 7.08
CA ASN A 130 0.41 10.91 8.38
C ASN A 130 1.93 11.14 8.54
N PRO A 131 2.41 12.39 8.80
CA PRO A 131 1.65 13.58 9.19
C PRO A 131 1.25 14.52 8.03
N TRP A 132 1.48 14.16 6.76
CA TRP A 132 1.23 15.00 5.58
C TRP A 132 -0.20 14.88 5.04
N PHE A 133 -1.19 15.09 5.90
CA PHE A 133 -2.61 14.94 5.56
C PHE A 133 -3.05 15.82 4.39
N ARG A 134 -2.61 17.09 4.36
CA ARG A 134 -2.98 18.03 3.31
C ARG A 134 -2.44 17.63 1.95
N ASP A 135 -1.19 17.16 1.91
CA ASP A 135 -0.58 16.67 0.68
C ASP A 135 -1.29 15.39 0.20
N CYS A 136 -1.68 14.51 1.13
CA CYS A 136 -2.49 13.34 0.80
C CYS A 136 -3.86 13.73 0.23
N MET A 137 -4.52 14.72 0.83
CA MET A 137 -5.80 15.26 0.32
C MET A 137 -5.67 15.77 -1.10
N GLU A 138 -4.62 16.53 -1.40
CA GLU A 138 -4.39 17.06 -2.76
C GLU A 138 -4.21 15.94 -3.77
N VAL A 139 -3.43 14.90 -3.43
CA VAL A 139 -3.24 13.75 -4.33
C VAL A 139 -4.55 13.02 -4.61
N VAL A 140 -5.37 12.80 -3.58
CA VAL A 140 -6.68 12.13 -3.72
C VAL A 140 -7.69 13.02 -4.45
N TYR A 141 -7.68 14.33 -4.19
CA TYR A 141 -8.56 15.28 -4.87
C TYR A 141 -8.27 15.36 -6.38
N LYS A 142 -6.99 15.43 -6.74
CA LYS A 142 -6.54 15.56 -8.13
C LYS A 142 -6.73 14.28 -8.93
N ASN A 143 -6.46 13.10 -8.34
CA ASN A 143 -6.38 11.83 -9.05
C ASN A 143 -7.58 10.93 -8.76
N LYS A 144 -8.43 10.69 -9.74
CA LYS A 144 -9.64 9.86 -9.61
C LYS A 144 -9.37 8.40 -9.27
N ASN A 145 -8.15 7.93 -9.48
CA ASN A 145 -7.67 6.59 -9.20
C ASN A 145 -6.84 6.50 -7.91
N ALA A 146 -6.73 7.60 -7.15
CA ALA A 146 -6.08 7.62 -5.84
C ALA A 146 -7.13 7.64 -4.72
N TYR A 147 -6.92 6.79 -3.72
CA TYR A 147 -7.76 6.61 -2.54
C TYR A 147 -6.87 6.63 -1.30
N THR A 148 -7.46 6.74 -0.12
CA THR A 148 -6.70 6.67 1.13
C THR A 148 -7.42 5.85 2.19
N ASP A 149 -6.68 5.41 3.21
CA ASP A 149 -7.21 4.71 4.37
C ASP A 149 -6.80 5.38 5.70
N ILE A 150 -7.48 5.01 6.75
CA ILE A 150 -7.23 5.49 8.12
C ILE A 150 -6.46 4.46 8.97
N SER A 151 -5.88 3.44 8.35
CA SER A 151 -5.12 2.42 9.08
C SER A 151 -3.88 3.03 9.75
N GLY A 152 -3.41 2.40 10.82
CA GLY A 152 -2.21 2.85 11.53
C GLY A 152 -2.35 4.13 12.35
N LEU A 153 -3.43 4.90 12.22
CA LEU A 153 -3.63 6.15 12.98
C LEU A 153 -4.03 5.91 14.44
N THR A 154 -4.35 4.68 14.78
CA THR A 154 -4.80 4.27 16.11
C THR A 154 -3.74 3.49 16.87
N LEU A 155 -2.47 3.56 16.44
CA LEU A 155 -1.35 2.93 17.12
C LEU A 155 -0.79 3.85 18.22
N GLY A 156 -0.62 3.31 19.43
CA GLY A 156 -0.06 4.01 20.58
C GLY A 156 -1.12 4.43 21.60
N GLU A 157 -0.74 5.30 22.52
CA GLU A 157 -1.64 5.81 23.54
C GLU A 157 -2.55 6.91 22.97
N PHE A 158 -3.86 6.73 23.11
CA PHE A 158 -4.84 7.76 22.80
C PHE A 158 -4.83 8.80 23.93
N THR A 159 -4.20 9.93 23.68
CA THR A 159 -4.32 11.09 24.55
C THR A 159 -5.39 12.03 24.02
N ASP A 160 -6.03 12.82 24.91
CA ASP A 160 -6.99 13.84 24.51
C ASP A 160 -6.41 14.82 23.48
N ARG A 161 -5.13 15.12 23.59
CA ARG A 161 -4.42 15.99 22.65
C ARG A 161 -4.31 15.36 21.27
N PHE A 162 -4.00 14.07 21.18
CA PHE A 162 -3.93 13.34 19.91
C PHE A 162 -5.30 13.24 19.27
N GLU A 163 -6.33 12.93 20.07
CA GLU A 163 -7.71 12.87 19.59
C GLU A 163 -8.17 14.22 19.03
N ALA A 164 -7.93 15.32 19.75
CA ALA A 164 -8.28 16.67 19.31
C ALA A 164 -7.59 17.03 17.99
N TYR A 165 -6.29 16.71 17.86
CA TYR A 165 -5.53 16.89 16.63
C TYR A 165 -6.13 16.10 15.46
N MET A 166 -6.40 14.81 15.65
CA MET A 166 -6.95 13.95 14.60
C MET A 166 -8.36 14.39 14.19
N ARG A 167 -9.22 14.80 15.15
CA ARG A 167 -10.56 15.33 14.84
C ARG A 167 -10.50 16.55 13.94
N GLN A 168 -9.53 17.44 14.16
CA GLN A 168 -9.35 18.61 13.31
C GLN A 168 -8.95 18.19 11.88
N GLN A 169 -7.97 17.30 11.74
CA GLN A 169 -7.53 16.82 10.43
C GLN A 169 -8.67 16.15 9.65
N PHE A 170 -9.45 15.28 10.31
CA PHE A 170 -10.61 14.64 9.67
C PHE A 170 -11.67 15.63 9.23
N LYS A 171 -11.97 16.65 10.03
CA LYS A 171 -12.92 17.71 9.62
C LYS A 171 -12.46 18.45 8.38
N GLU A 172 -11.18 18.78 8.30
CA GLU A 172 -10.61 19.46 7.13
C GLU A 172 -10.63 18.59 5.86
N MET A 173 -10.57 17.25 6.02
CA MET A 173 -10.57 16.31 4.89
C MET A 173 -11.94 16.01 4.30
N VAL A 174 -13.02 16.15 5.08
CA VAL A 174 -14.39 15.81 4.64
C VAL A 174 -15.27 17.04 4.39
N SER A 175 -14.73 18.24 4.57
CA SER A 175 -15.40 19.51 4.28
C SER A 175 -15.11 19.98 2.85
#